data_081eaaceb58da3446746ecd3b0c86e26
#
_entry.id   081eaaceb58da3446746ecd3b0c86e26
#
_cell.length_a   1.000
_cell.length_b   1.000
_cell.length_c   1.000
_cell.angle_alpha   90.00
_cell.angle_beta   90.00
_cell.angle_gamma   90.00
#
_symmetry.space_group_name_H-M   'P 1'
#
loop_
_entity.id
_entity.type
_entity.pdbx_description
1 polymer ?
#
loop_
_entity_poly.entity_id
_entity_poly.type
_entity_poly.pdbx_seq_one_letter_code
_entity_poly.pdbx_strand_id
1 'polypeptide(L)'
;INCSLGPEEMVPIFQELARNTRKYLSAKPNAGIPKIIQGDPHYDMDPGSFTAFAEDFIELGAHFIGGCCGTGPEHIKSIADRFGKYKPRTREIVPLRGISSLSKNALLDPNTTPLIIGERINPTGKKKMTEDLQRGITGTILNEAKKQAEFGAQVLDLNIGMESSIEDGFICNLVSQLLALPGLPLALDMRSDHLIEAALQAYGGRALLNSITLLDMETKVKLLKRYGGMAVFLPLDKDGIPSTARKRALLASKAVKKLGALGFGRERILFDPIVMSLATGNDPQTTLHTLRLYKKKGYLTVMGLSNISYGLPHRPSINHYFLDLCTAIGLDAVIMDPSDKKGAPHIDLGAVFSGKQEIKDFIAQVAFPKEPAPIEKKEETELELLLHTMLEGEKEKVIEQIEALLRTRDYERIIEESLRPALDEIGKRYGRHEIFLPQLIMAAETAQAAFGYLQRRFSRKSAGEGKVIIATVKGDLHDIGKNIVAMMLRNGGFEVEDLGKDVPSEDIVQHALKKKADIIALSALMTTTAMKMKEVIALAKKSAVPAKVIIGGACITKKFAEEIGAHAYASDASGAVREVKRLLAKKP
;
A
#
# COMPACT_ATOMS: atom_id res chain seq x y z
N ILE A 1 -8.97 -11.02 15.62
CA ILE A 1 -9.54 -9.67 15.49
C ILE A 1 -9.80 -9.13 16.88
N ASN A 2 -9.53 -7.84 17.11
CA ASN A 2 -9.66 -7.21 18.41
C ASN A 2 -10.12 -5.76 18.28
N CYS A 3 -11.10 -5.35 19.09
CA CYS A 3 -11.55 -3.96 19.22
C CYS A 3 -12.14 -3.32 17.94
N SER A 4 -12.45 -2.03 17.99
CA SER A 4 -12.97 -1.15 16.95
C SER A 4 -14.42 -1.42 16.50
N LEU A 5 -14.87 -2.65 16.51
CA LEU A 5 -16.18 -3.10 16.02
C LEU A 5 -16.97 -3.80 17.12
N GLY A 6 -18.30 -3.70 17.02
CA GLY A 6 -19.20 -4.62 17.71
C GLY A 6 -19.14 -6.04 17.13
N PRO A 7 -19.77 -7.01 17.78
CA PRO A 7 -19.73 -8.38 17.27
C PRO A 7 -20.44 -8.52 15.92
N GLU A 8 -21.52 -7.80 15.67
CA GLU A 8 -22.29 -7.83 14.42
C GLU A 8 -21.43 -7.49 13.21
N GLU A 9 -20.66 -6.39 13.29
CA GLU A 9 -19.76 -5.95 12.21
C GLU A 9 -18.51 -6.82 12.12
N MET A 10 -18.12 -7.48 13.22
CA MET A 10 -16.92 -8.32 13.26
C MET A 10 -17.16 -9.72 12.65
N VAL A 11 -18.35 -10.28 12.76
CA VAL A 11 -18.69 -11.64 12.27
C VAL A 11 -18.36 -11.81 10.78
N PRO A 12 -18.75 -10.94 9.83
CA PRO A 12 -18.44 -11.14 8.42
C PRO A 12 -16.94 -11.09 8.14
N ILE A 13 -16.18 -10.22 8.84
CA ILE A 13 -14.72 -10.14 8.71
C ILE A 13 -14.07 -11.41 9.28
N PHE A 14 -14.59 -11.91 10.41
CA PHE A 14 -14.12 -13.15 11.02
C PHE A 14 -14.38 -14.36 10.13
N GLN A 15 -15.54 -14.40 9.47
CA GLN A 15 -15.91 -15.44 8.51
C GLN A 15 -14.92 -15.51 7.35
N GLU A 16 -14.52 -14.36 6.82
CA GLU A 16 -13.52 -14.30 5.74
C GLU A 16 -12.15 -14.79 6.22
N LEU A 17 -11.72 -14.40 7.42
CA LEU A 17 -10.49 -14.93 8.02
C LEU A 17 -10.57 -16.44 8.24
N ALA A 18 -11.71 -16.94 8.74
CA ALA A 18 -11.93 -18.35 9.05
C ALA A 18 -11.79 -19.24 7.82
N ARG A 19 -12.23 -18.77 6.64
CA ARG A 19 -12.12 -19.48 5.36
C ARG A 19 -10.69 -19.52 4.81
N ASN A 20 -9.81 -18.59 5.23
CA ASN A 20 -8.51 -18.37 4.61
C ASN A 20 -7.30 -18.76 5.48
N THR A 21 -7.50 -19.22 6.72
CA THR A 21 -6.39 -19.60 7.59
C THR A 21 -6.65 -20.84 8.43
N ARG A 22 -5.60 -21.67 8.60
CA ARG A 22 -5.57 -22.80 9.54
C ARG A 22 -5.05 -22.41 10.93
N LYS A 23 -4.59 -21.16 11.10
CA LYS A 23 -4.07 -20.66 12.37
C LYS A 23 -5.19 -20.52 13.40
N TYR A 24 -4.82 -20.54 14.69
CA TYR A 24 -5.77 -20.23 15.74
C TYR A 24 -6.37 -18.84 15.54
N LEU A 25 -7.67 -18.73 15.72
CA LEU A 25 -8.42 -17.48 15.57
C LEU A 25 -8.93 -17.00 16.92
N SER A 26 -8.79 -15.69 17.14
CA SER A 26 -9.30 -14.99 18.31
C SER A 26 -10.24 -13.87 17.89
N ALA A 27 -11.41 -13.80 18.54
CA ALA A 27 -12.38 -12.72 18.42
C ALA A 27 -12.54 -11.99 19.75
N LYS A 28 -12.32 -10.67 19.75
CA LYS A 28 -12.52 -9.79 20.92
C LYS A 28 -13.25 -8.51 20.50
N PRO A 29 -14.56 -8.58 20.20
CA PRO A 29 -15.35 -7.41 19.86
C PRO A 29 -15.58 -6.50 21.08
N ASN A 30 -16.01 -5.27 20.81
CA ASN A 30 -16.57 -4.38 21.81
C ASN A 30 -17.99 -4.84 22.17
N ALA A 31 -18.54 -4.39 23.30
CA ALA A 31 -19.95 -4.62 23.65
C ALA A 31 -20.89 -3.68 22.84
N GLY A 32 -20.83 -3.81 21.51
CA GLY A 32 -21.49 -2.94 20.55
C GLY A 32 -20.66 -1.73 20.11
N ILE A 33 -21.29 -0.82 19.37
CA ILE A 33 -20.67 0.45 18.94
C ILE A 33 -20.87 1.48 20.07
N PRO A 34 -19.82 2.24 20.47
CA PRO A 34 -19.94 3.20 21.54
C PRO A 34 -20.88 4.37 21.17
N LYS A 35 -21.80 4.68 22.09
CA LYS A 35 -22.60 5.91 22.08
C LYS A 35 -22.00 6.90 23.06
N ILE A 36 -21.78 8.13 22.65
CA ILE A 36 -21.31 9.17 23.56
C ILE A 36 -22.48 9.74 24.32
N ILE A 37 -22.54 9.47 25.62
CA ILE A 37 -23.57 9.99 26.53
C ILE A 37 -22.87 10.85 27.58
N GLN A 38 -23.25 12.13 27.65
CA GLN A 38 -22.64 13.13 28.56
C GLN A 38 -21.10 13.24 28.47
N GLY A 39 -20.54 12.94 27.28
CA GLY A 39 -19.10 13.00 27.03
C GLY A 39 -18.34 11.70 27.26
N ASP A 40 -19.01 10.67 27.79
CA ASP A 40 -18.40 9.36 28.06
C ASP A 40 -18.86 8.31 27.02
N PRO A 41 -17.96 7.41 26.57
CA PRO A 41 -18.33 6.29 25.71
C PRO A 41 -19.15 5.27 26.52
N HIS A 42 -20.37 5.04 26.06
CA HIS A 42 -21.29 4.06 26.63
C HIS A 42 -21.51 2.91 25.64
N TYR A 43 -21.38 1.69 26.16
CA TYR A 43 -21.62 0.46 25.40
C TYR A 43 -22.88 -0.18 25.97
N ASP A 44 -23.88 -0.44 25.14
CA ASP A 44 -25.24 -0.83 25.57
C ASP A 44 -25.60 -2.31 25.30
N MET A 45 -24.64 -3.08 24.78
CA MET A 45 -24.89 -4.51 24.57
C MET A 45 -24.79 -5.28 25.88
N ASP A 46 -25.88 -5.90 26.28
CA ASP A 46 -25.95 -6.72 27.48
C ASP A 46 -25.22 -8.07 27.31
N PRO A 47 -24.86 -8.77 28.43
CA PRO A 47 -24.14 -10.04 28.39
C PRO A 47 -24.86 -11.14 27.61
N GLY A 48 -26.19 -11.17 27.59
CA GLY A 48 -26.98 -12.16 26.87
C GLY A 48 -26.87 -11.99 25.36
N SER A 49 -27.09 -10.76 24.88
CA SER A 49 -26.94 -10.39 23.48
C SER A 49 -25.50 -10.60 22.99
N PHE A 50 -24.52 -10.21 23.80
CA PHE A 50 -23.10 -10.44 23.48
C PHE A 50 -22.77 -11.94 23.35
N THR A 51 -23.34 -12.77 24.24
CA THR A 51 -23.15 -14.23 24.23
C THR A 51 -23.80 -14.88 23.02
N ALA A 52 -24.92 -14.34 22.50
CA ALA A 52 -25.55 -14.85 21.28
C ALA A 52 -24.59 -14.73 20.08
N PHE A 53 -23.91 -13.60 19.91
CA PHE A 53 -22.89 -13.43 18.87
C PHE A 53 -21.63 -14.30 19.10
N ALA A 54 -21.30 -14.67 20.34
CA ALA A 54 -20.21 -15.60 20.60
C ALA A 54 -20.43 -16.96 19.95
N GLU A 55 -21.69 -17.38 19.78
CA GLU A 55 -22.08 -18.60 19.07
C GLU A 55 -21.65 -18.56 17.61
N ASP A 56 -21.85 -17.43 16.91
CA ASP A 56 -21.45 -17.23 15.53
C ASP A 56 -19.93 -17.41 15.36
N PHE A 57 -19.15 -16.81 16.25
CA PHE A 57 -17.68 -16.96 16.22
C PHE A 57 -17.24 -18.41 16.49
N ILE A 58 -17.91 -19.13 17.38
CA ILE A 58 -17.65 -20.54 17.67
C ILE A 58 -17.95 -21.40 16.46
N GLU A 59 -19.09 -21.18 15.82
CA GLU A 59 -19.48 -21.90 14.61
C GLU A 59 -18.53 -21.66 13.44
N LEU A 60 -17.97 -20.45 13.35
CA LEU A 60 -16.92 -20.08 12.41
C LEU A 60 -15.53 -20.64 12.80
N GLY A 61 -15.41 -21.34 13.93
CA GLY A 61 -14.19 -22.01 14.38
C GLY A 61 -13.21 -21.09 15.13
N ALA A 62 -13.70 -20.14 15.91
CA ALA A 62 -12.89 -19.38 16.86
C ALA A 62 -12.31 -20.31 17.92
N HIS A 63 -11.04 -20.06 18.27
CA HIS A 63 -10.35 -20.80 19.34
C HIS A 63 -10.33 -20.00 20.65
N PHE A 64 -10.35 -18.69 20.54
CA PHE A 64 -10.36 -17.77 21.66
C PHE A 64 -11.46 -16.73 21.43
N ILE A 65 -12.32 -16.56 22.44
CA ILE A 65 -13.36 -15.55 22.45
C ILE A 65 -13.22 -14.74 23.72
N GLY A 66 -13.33 -13.45 23.59
CA GLY A 66 -13.30 -12.54 24.71
C GLY A 66 -14.03 -11.26 24.34
N GLY A 67 -13.76 -10.22 25.07
CA GLY A 67 -14.31 -8.90 24.81
C GLY A 67 -13.24 -7.82 24.84
N CYS A 68 -13.60 -6.62 24.42
CA CYS A 68 -12.79 -5.42 24.48
C CYS A 68 -13.59 -4.30 25.16
N CYS A 69 -13.69 -3.13 24.56
CA CYS A 69 -14.36 -1.99 25.18
C CYS A 69 -15.82 -2.28 25.49
N GLY A 70 -16.27 -1.86 26.67
CA GLY A 70 -17.64 -2.07 27.16
C GLY A 70 -17.95 -3.46 27.72
N THR A 71 -17.05 -4.45 27.58
CA THR A 71 -17.26 -5.77 28.17
C THR A 71 -16.78 -5.82 29.60
N GLY A 72 -17.60 -6.37 30.49
CA GLY A 72 -17.30 -6.62 31.89
C GLY A 72 -17.19 -8.12 32.22
N PRO A 73 -16.93 -8.47 33.48
CA PRO A 73 -16.84 -9.87 33.94
C PRO A 73 -18.11 -10.68 33.63
N GLU A 74 -19.28 -10.05 33.65
CA GLU A 74 -20.58 -10.69 33.36
C GLU A 74 -20.65 -11.19 31.93
N HIS A 75 -20.13 -10.43 30.96
CA HIS A 75 -20.09 -10.83 29.55
C HIS A 75 -19.22 -12.08 29.38
N ILE A 76 -18.05 -12.08 29.99
CA ILE A 76 -17.11 -13.21 29.89
C ILE A 76 -17.66 -14.43 30.63
N LYS A 77 -18.29 -14.23 31.80
CA LYS A 77 -18.96 -15.31 32.53
C LYS A 77 -20.07 -15.94 31.71
N SER A 78 -20.94 -15.12 31.10
CA SER A 78 -22.05 -15.60 30.26
C SER A 78 -21.57 -16.47 29.10
N ILE A 79 -20.46 -16.07 28.42
CA ILE A 79 -19.83 -16.88 27.38
C ILE A 79 -19.27 -18.19 27.98
N ALA A 80 -18.55 -18.11 29.09
CA ALA A 80 -17.91 -19.27 29.71
C ALA A 80 -18.94 -20.29 30.19
N ASP A 81 -20.02 -19.83 30.82
CA ASP A 81 -21.11 -20.69 31.32
C ASP A 81 -21.80 -21.43 30.17
N ARG A 82 -22.04 -20.75 29.03
CA ARG A 82 -22.72 -21.35 27.88
C ARG A 82 -21.78 -22.20 27.02
N PHE A 83 -20.55 -21.77 26.75
CA PHE A 83 -19.66 -22.36 25.76
C PHE A 83 -18.33 -22.91 26.32
N GLY A 84 -18.06 -22.84 27.61
CA GLY A 84 -16.77 -23.22 28.20
C GLY A 84 -16.34 -24.68 27.96
N LYS A 85 -17.26 -25.55 27.54
CA LYS A 85 -16.98 -26.95 27.18
C LYS A 85 -16.97 -27.19 25.65
N TYR A 86 -17.17 -26.15 24.86
CA TYR A 86 -17.27 -26.26 23.42
C TYR A 86 -15.90 -26.46 22.78
N LYS A 87 -15.83 -27.30 21.76
CA LYS A 87 -14.61 -27.49 20.96
C LYS A 87 -14.74 -26.72 19.65
N PRO A 88 -13.73 -26.00 19.21
CA PRO A 88 -13.76 -25.29 17.93
C PRO A 88 -14.06 -26.23 16.77
N ARG A 89 -14.91 -25.83 15.85
CA ARG A 89 -15.18 -26.60 14.62
C ARG A 89 -13.93 -26.64 13.76
N THR A 90 -13.69 -27.79 13.13
CA THR A 90 -12.69 -27.89 12.06
C THR A 90 -13.16 -27.07 10.86
N ARG A 91 -12.33 -26.14 10.41
CA ARG A 91 -12.65 -25.25 9.29
C ARG A 91 -12.23 -25.88 7.98
N GLU A 92 -13.10 -25.80 6.98
CA GLU A 92 -12.69 -26.01 5.60
C GLU A 92 -11.98 -24.77 5.09
N ILE A 93 -10.72 -24.94 4.70
CA ILE A 93 -9.92 -23.86 4.17
C ILE A 93 -9.92 -23.94 2.65
N VAL A 94 -10.44 -22.91 2.02
CA VAL A 94 -10.30 -22.72 0.58
C VAL A 94 -8.95 -22.05 0.32
N PRO A 95 -8.01 -22.73 -0.37
CA PRO A 95 -6.71 -22.12 -0.65
C PRO A 95 -6.89 -20.85 -1.47
N LEU A 96 -6.56 -19.71 -0.90
CA LEU A 96 -6.61 -18.43 -1.60
C LEU A 96 -5.55 -18.41 -2.71
N ARG A 97 -6.00 -18.25 -3.95
CA ARG A 97 -5.15 -18.11 -5.13
C ARG A 97 -4.98 -16.63 -5.42
N GLY A 98 -3.93 -16.02 -4.92
CA GLY A 98 -3.74 -14.58 -5.10
C GLY A 98 -2.52 -14.04 -4.37
N ILE A 99 -2.19 -12.83 -4.73
CA ILE A 99 -1.08 -12.03 -4.22
C ILE A 99 -1.71 -10.84 -3.51
N SER A 100 -1.12 -10.35 -2.43
CA SER A 100 -1.65 -9.19 -1.70
C SER A 100 -0.56 -8.24 -1.24
N SER A 101 -0.91 -6.97 -1.14
CA SER A 101 -0.18 -5.94 -0.40
C SER A 101 -0.89 -5.66 0.94
N LEU A 102 -0.52 -4.58 1.61
CA LEU A 102 -1.21 -4.09 2.82
C LEU A 102 -2.63 -3.62 2.53
N SER A 103 -2.90 -3.14 1.31
CA SER A 103 -4.16 -2.45 0.98
C SER A 103 -4.92 -3.07 -0.20
N LYS A 104 -4.28 -3.91 -1.01
CA LYS A 104 -4.86 -4.46 -2.24
C LYS A 104 -4.63 -5.96 -2.38
N ASN A 105 -5.60 -6.62 -2.99
CA ASN A 105 -5.54 -8.04 -3.35
C ASN A 105 -5.57 -8.18 -4.87
N ALA A 106 -4.76 -9.08 -5.41
CA ALA A 106 -4.76 -9.51 -6.80
C ALA A 106 -5.09 -11.01 -6.83
N LEU A 107 -6.37 -11.33 -7.07
CA LEU A 107 -6.86 -12.69 -7.07
C LEU A 107 -6.70 -13.34 -8.45
N LEU A 108 -6.31 -14.60 -8.46
CA LEU A 108 -6.22 -15.44 -9.66
C LEU A 108 -7.54 -16.20 -9.81
N ASP A 109 -8.48 -15.60 -10.50
CA ASP A 109 -9.78 -16.21 -10.81
C ASP A 109 -9.75 -16.73 -12.26
N PRO A 110 -9.97 -18.04 -12.48
CA PRO A 110 -9.97 -18.63 -13.81
C PRO A 110 -11.09 -18.13 -14.73
N ASN A 111 -12.10 -17.45 -14.18
CA ASN A 111 -13.23 -16.90 -14.92
C ASN A 111 -13.06 -15.44 -15.33
N THR A 112 -11.95 -14.83 -14.99
CA THR A 112 -11.63 -13.44 -15.36
C THR A 112 -10.52 -13.36 -16.41
N THR A 113 -10.27 -12.17 -16.94
CA THR A 113 -9.10 -11.89 -17.79
C THR A 113 -7.81 -12.12 -17.00
N PRO A 114 -6.70 -12.49 -17.67
CA PRO A 114 -5.42 -12.70 -17.00
C PRO A 114 -5.02 -11.52 -16.12
N LEU A 115 -4.52 -11.80 -14.92
CA LEU A 115 -3.96 -10.82 -14.00
C LEU A 115 -2.76 -10.13 -14.64
N ILE A 116 -2.73 -8.81 -14.68
CA ILE A 116 -1.65 -8.04 -15.31
C ILE A 116 -0.59 -7.70 -14.26
N ILE A 117 0.63 -8.20 -14.52
CA ILE A 117 1.85 -7.90 -13.77
C ILE A 117 2.68 -6.94 -14.63
N GLY A 118 2.85 -5.71 -14.15
CA GLY A 118 3.57 -4.67 -14.88
C GLY A 118 5.08 -4.86 -14.84
N GLU A 119 5.74 -4.96 -15.98
CA GLU A 119 7.17 -5.31 -16.12
C GLU A 119 8.12 -4.11 -16.22
N ARG A 120 7.61 -2.87 -16.13
CA ARG A 120 8.40 -1.69 -16.45
C ARG A 120 9.41 -1.27 -15.38
N ILE A 121 9.30 -1.78 -14.14
CA ILE A 121 10.32 -1.58 -13.11
C ILE A 121 11.47 -2.56 -13.38
N ASN A 122 12.27 -2.22 -14.36
CA ASN A 122 13.45 -2.96 -14.78
C ASN A 122 14.46 -1.96 -15.35
N PRO A 123 15.69 -1.86 -14.80
CA PRO A 123 16.71 -0.91 -15.21
C PRO A 123 17.34 -1.25 -16.56
N THR A 124 17.14 -2.48 -17.07
CA THR A 124 17.72 -2.92 -18.34
C THR A 124 17.30 -1.99 -19.48
N GLY A 125 18.28 -1.36 -20.13
CA GLY A 125 18.08 -0.40 -21.22
C GLY A 125 17.58 0.99 -20.78
N LYS A 126 17.43 1.25 -19.47
CA LYS A 126 16.96 2.53 -18.91
C LYS A 126 18.08 3.21 -18.12
N LYS A 127 18.90 4.02 -18.82
CA LYS A 127 20.07 4.68 -18.25
C LYS A 127 19.77 5.46 -16.95
N LYS A 128 18.72 6.31 -16.96
CA LYS A 128 18.35 7.12 -15.80
C LYS A 128 17.97 6.25 -14.59
N MET A 129 17.16 5.20 -14.79
CA MET A 129 16.77 4.30 -13.70
C MET A 129 17.99 3.57 -13.12
N THR A 130 18.95 3.16 -13.97
CA THR A 130 20.20 2.53 -13.54
C THR A 130 21.06 3.50 -12.70
N GLU A 131 21.22 4.74 -13.14
CA GLU A 131 21.97 5.78 -12.42
C GLU A 131 21.32 6.13 -11.07
N ASP A 132 20.00 6.26 -11.04
CA ASP A 132 19.22 6.55 -9.83
C ASP A 132 19.38 5.41 -8.81
N LEU A 133 19.25 4.15 -9.24
CA LEU A 133 19.46 2.97 -8.38
C LEU A 133 20.88 2.95 -7.77
N GLN A 134 21.92 3.27 -8.55
CA GLN A 134 23.30 3.34 -8.07
C GLN A 134 23.51 4.42 -7.01
N ARG A 135 22.70 5.47 -7.03
CA ARG A 135 22.73 6.58 -6.06
C ARG A 135 21.76 6.39 -4.90
N GLY A 136 21.04 5.27 -4.83
CA GLY A 136 20.02 5.03 -3.82
C GLY A 136 18.75 5.90 -3.98
N ILE A 137 18.49 6.41 -5.21
CA ILE A 137 17.32 7.24 -5.52
C ILE A 137 16.18 6.37 -6.03
N THR A 138 15.00 6.46 -5.42
CA THR A 138 13.82 5.64 -5.74
C THR A 138 12.81 6.33 -6.66
N GLY A 139 12.90 7.64 -6.87
CA GLY A 139 11.90 8.46 -7.55
C GLY A 139 11.50 7.96 -8.94
N THR A 140 12.48 7.56 -9.78
CA THR A 140 12.21 7.00 -11.12
C THR A 140 11.41 5.70 -11.05
N ILE A 141 11.69 4.84 -10.06
CA ILE A 141 10.97 3.58 -9.85
C ILE A 141 9.54 3.84 -9.40
N LEU A 142 9.34 4.73 -8.44
CA LEU A 142 8.02 5.09 -7.92
C LEU A 142 7.13 5.72 -9.01
N ASN A 143 7.70 6.59 -9.83
CA ASN A 143 7.01 7.15 -10.99
C ASN A 143 6.57 6.07 -11.99
N GLU A 144 7.45 5.13 -12.29
CA GLU A 144 7.12 4.02 -13.18
C GLU A 144 6.05 3.11 -12.59
N ALA A 145 6.13 2.83 -11.28
CA ALA A 145 5.13 2.06 -10.54
C ALA A 145 3.73 2.69 -10.65
N LYS A 146 3.65 4.01 -10.45
CA LYS A 146 2.40 4.75 -10.57
C LYS A 146 1.82 4.69 -11.97
N LYS A 147 2.64 4.97 -13.00
CA LYS A 147 2.21 4.90 -14.41
C LYS A 147 1.62 3.53 -14.74
N GLN A 148 2.29 2.46 -14.33
CA GLN A 148 1.80 1.11 -14.58
C GLN A 148 0.47 0.84 -13.87
N ALA A 149 0.29 1.34 -12.64
CA ALA A 149 -0.98 1.25 -11.93
C ALA A 149 -2.12 1.98 -12.67
N GLU A 150 -1.85 3.17 -13.20
CA GLU A 150 -2.79 3.96 -14.00
C GLU A 150 -3.18 3.26 -15.32
N PHE A 151 -2.24 2.52 -15.92
CA PHE A 151 -2.50 1.71 -17.10
C PHE A 151 -3.14 0.34 -16.78
N GLY A 152 -3.46 0.07 -15.52
CA GLY A 152 -4.23 -1.10 -15.11
C GLY A 152 -3.38 -2.32 -14.72
N ALA A 153 -2.11 -2.15 -14.37
CA ALA A 153 -1.37 -3.18 -13.65
C ALA A 153 -2.07 -3.49 -12.33
N GLN A 154 -2.14 -4.75 -11.98
CA GLN A 154 -2.72 -5.23 -10.72
C GLN A 154 -1.62 -5.71 -9.75
N VAL A 155 -0.45 -6.02 -10.27
CA VAL A 155 0.79 -6.38 -9.57
C VAL A 155 1.93 -5.67 -10.29
N LEU A 156 3.00 -5.31 -9.56
CA LEU A 156 4.22 -4.74 -10.16
C LEU A 156 5.37 -5.75 -10.04
N ASP A 157 6.06 -6.00 -11.15
CA ASP A 157 7.28 -6.81 -11.16
C ASP A 157 8.47 -5.92 -10.84
N LEU A 158 9.11 -6.18 -9.69
CA LEU A 158 10.23 -5.39 -9.19
C LEU A 158 11.55 -6.08 -9.55
N ASN A 159 12.20 -5.59 -10.59
CA ASN A 159 13.54 -5.97 -10.99
C ASN A 159 14.50 -4.79 -10.78
N ILE A 160 15.53 -4.99 -9.96
CA ILE A 160 16.53 -3.96 -9.61
C ILE A 160 17.85 -4.11 -10.39
N GLY A 161 18.00 -5.17 -11.18
CA GLY A 161 19.14 -5.44 -12.08
C GLY A 161 20.44 -5.73 -11.35
N MET A 162 21.10 -4.72 -10.80
CA MET A 162 22.45 -4.81 -10.22
C MET A 162 22.43 -5.24 -8.74
N GLU A 163 22.01 -6.45 -8.45
CA GLU A 163 21.82 -6.96 -7.09
C GLU A 163 23.09 -6.93 -6.22
N SER A 164 24.27 -7.12 -6.81
CA SER A 164 25.55 -7.16 -6.07
C SER A 164 25.97 -5.82 -5.45
N SER A 165 25.35 -4.70 -5.86
CA SER A 165 25.63 -3.36 -5.37
C SER A 165 24.50 -2.78 -4.50
N ILE A 166 23.47 -3.55 -4.23
CA ILE A 166 22.28 -3.11 -3.48
C ILE A 166 22.37 -3.61 -2.04
N GLU A 167 22.17 -2.70 -1.10
CA GLU A 167 22.10 -3.01 0.34
C GLU A 167 20.71 -3.42 0.78
N ASP A 168 20.62 -4.27 1.80
CA ASP A 168 19.34 -4.74 2.38
C ASP A 168 18.46 -3.57 2.84
N GLY A 169 19.05 -2.55 3.44
CA GLY A 169 18.32 -1.35 3.89
C GLY A 169 17.65 -0.59 2.75
N PHE A 170 18.31 -0.52 1.59
CA PHE A 170 17.72 0.10 0.41
C PHE A 170 16.51 -0.69 -0.11
N ILE A 171 16.63 -2.02 -0.22
CA ILE A 171 15.51 -2.84 -0.73
C ILE A 171 14.32 -2.84 0.24
N CYS A 172 14.56 -2.85 1.55
CA CYS A 172 13.50 -2.72 2.55
C CYS A 172 12.74 -1.40 2.39
N ASN A 173 13.46 -0.30 2.23
CA ASN A 173 12.87 1.03 2.04
C ASN A 173 12.08 1.10 0.72
N LEU A 174 12.66 0.63 -0.39
CA LEU A 174 12.00 0.62 -1.70
C LEU A 174 10.71 -0.20 -1.70
N VAL A 175 10.72 -1.40 -1.13
CA VAL A 175 9.53 -2.25 -0.99
C VAL A 175 8.47 -1.54 -0.16
N SER A 176 8.84 -0.92 0.96
CA SER A 176 7.92 -0.18 1.82
C SER A 176 7.28 1.00 1.08
N GLN A 177 8.06 1.76 0.29
CA GLN A 177 7.55 2.86 -0.53
C GLN A 177 6.59 2.38 -1.61
N LEU A 178 6.90 1.30 -2.34
CA LEU A 178 6.04 0.74 -3.37
C LEU A 178 4.73 0.19 -2.81
N LEU A 179 4.77 -0.40 -1.60
CA LEU A 179 3.57 -0.88 -0.90
C LEU A 179 2.71 0.26 -0.35
N ALA A 180 3.31 1.41 -0.09
CA ALA A 180 2.59 2.62 0.29
C ALA A 180 1.97 3.31 -0.93
N LEU A 181 2.72 3.40 -2.04
CA LEU A 181 2.32 4.10 -3.26
C LEU A 181 2.92 3.40 -4.49
N PRO A 182 2.14 2.86 -5.43
CA PRO A 182 0.67 2.90 -5.56
C PRO A 182 -0.08 1.86 -4.71
N GLY A 183 0.61 1.15 -3.82
CA GLY A 183 0.02 0.15 -2.92
C GLY A 183 -0.33 -1.18 -3.59
N LEU A 184 0.12 -1.41 -4.81
CA LEU A 184 -0.09 -2.68 -5.52
C LEU A 184 0.77 -3.80 -4.92
N PRO A 185 0.32 -5.07 -4.96
CA PRO A 185 1.18 -6.22 -4.68
C PRO A 185 2.41 -6.24 -5.60
N LEU A 186 3.51 -6.83 -5.10
CA LEU A 186 4.75 -6.95 -5.86
C LEU A 186 5.05 -8.40 -6.23
N ALA A 187 5.58 -8.58 -7.43
CA ALA A 187 6.39 -9.72 -7.82
C ALA A 187 7.87 -9.31 -7.64
N LEU A 188 8.62 -10.10 -6.89
CA LEU A 188 10.02 -9.84 -6.58
C LEU A 188 10.87 -10.59 -7.60
N ASP A 189 11.33 -9.91 -8.65
CA ASP A 189 12.20 -10.47 -9.68
C ASP A 189 13.67 -10.28 -9.27
N MET A 190 14.10 -11.16 -8.36
CA MET A 190 15.42 -11.15 -7.75
C MET A 190 16.01 -12.54 -7.68
N ARG A 191 17.35 -12.62 -7.74
CA ARG A 191 18.13 -13.89 -7.69
C ARG A 191 18.77 -14.10 -6.33
N SER A 192 19.25 -13.04 -5.70
CA SER A 192 19.98 -13.08 -4.43
C SER A 192 19.06 -13.41 -3.26
N ASP A 193 19.34 -14.53 -2.57
CA ASP A 193 18.52 -15.01 -1.45
C ASP A 193 18.47 -13.99 -0.30
N HIS A 194 19.57 -13.24 -0.03
CA HIS A 194 19.57 -12.22 1.03
C HIS A 194 18.70 -11.01 0.69
N LEU A 195 18.72 -10.52 -0.57
CA LEU A 195 17.84 -9.43 -1.00
C LEU A 195 16.37 -9.85 -1.05
N ILE A 196 16.09 -11.09 -1.45
CA ILE A 196 14.75 -11.69 -1.37
C ILE A 196 14.28 -11.72 0.08
N GLU A 197 15.14 -12.15 1.02
CA GLU A 197 14.80 -12.19 2.44
C GLU A 197 14.53 -10.78 2.98
N ALA A 198 15.40 -9.81 2.70
CA ALA A 198 15.21 -8.41 3.09
C ALA A 198 13.92 -7.81 2.53
N ALA A 199 13.62 -8.06 1.24
CA ALA A 199 12.37 -7.63 0.62
C ALA A 199 11.14 -8.25 1.31
N LEU A 200 11.19 -9.56 1.59
CA LEU A 200 10.10 -10.28 2.26
C LEU A 200 9.90 -9.86 3.72
N GLN A 201 10.95 -9.44 4.42
CA GLN A 201 10.86 -8.89 5.78
C GLN A 201 10.08 -7.57 5.80
N ALA A 202 10.31 -6.72 4.79
CA ALA A 202 9.61 -5.45 4.65
C ALA A 202 8.20 -5.60 4.05
N TYR A 203 7.85 -6.79 3.55
CA TYR A 203 6.62 -7.02 2.80
C TYR A 203 5.43 -7.35 3.72
N GLY A 204 4.53 -6.40 3.90
CA GLY A 204 3.31 -6.61 4.68
C GLY A 204 2.16 -7.21 3.85
N GLY A 205 2.31 -8.45 3.39
CA GLY A 205 1.28 -9.10 2.57
C GLY A 205 1.75 -10.46 2.05
N ARG A 206 1.21 -10.87 0.90
CA ARG A 206 1.58 -12.12 0.22
C ARG A 206 2.26 -11.81 -1.11
N ALA A 207 3.58 -11.74 -1.13
CA ALA A 207 4.40 -11.46 -2.30
C ALA A 207 4.36 -12.61 -3.34
N LEU A 208 4.70 -12.29 -4.59
CA LEU A 208 5.03 -13.27 -5.63
C LEU A 208 6.55 -13.26 -5.84
N LEU A 209 7.23 -14.37 -5.62
CA LEU A 209 8.65 -14.49 -5.96
C LEU A 209 8.81 -14.88 -7.43
N ASN A 210 9.46 -14.04 -8.21
CA ASN A 210 9.78 -14.27 -9.62
C ASN A 210 11.31 -14.43 -9.74
N SER A 211 11.86 -15.65 -9.81
CA SER A 211 11.22 -16.95 -9.90
C SER A 211 11.98 -18.02 -9.11
N ILE A 212 11.47 -19.24 -9.13
CA ILE A 212 12.13 -20.45 -8.63
C ILE A 212 12.34 -21.45 -9.76
N THR A 213 13.37 -22.26 -9.64
CA THR A 213 13.71 -23.35 -10.56
C THR A 213 13.94 -24.66 -9.78
N LEU A 214 14.16 -25.79 -10.46
CA LEU A 214 14.54 -27.03 -9.78
C LEU A 214 15.90 -26.92 -9.05
N LEU A 215 16.74 -25.94 -9.41
CA LEU A 215 18.09 -25.78 -8.88
C LEU A 215 18.12 -25.05 -7.52
N ASP A 216 17.26 -24.03 -7.35
CA ASP A 216 17.24 -23.12 -6.19
C ASP A 216 15.96 -23.20 -5.33
N MET A 217 15.06 -24.11 -5.67
CA MET A 217 13.75 -24.27 -5.06
C MET A 217 13.81 -24.44 -3.54
N GLU A 218 14.79 -25.16 -3.01
CA GLU A 218 14.84 -25.51 -1.58
C GLU A 218 15.08 -24.31 -0.69
N THR A 219 16.01 -23.44 -1.07
CA THR A 219 16.33 -22.21 -0.32
C THR A 219 15.16 -21.22 -0.40
N LYS A 220 14.69 -20.95 -1.61
CA LYS A 220 13.61 -19.99 -1.84
C LYS A 220 12.28 -20.40 -1.23
N VAL A 221 11.93 -21.69 -1.25
CA VAL A 221 10.73 -22.21 -0.59
C VAL A 221 10.81 -22.07 0.93
N LYS A 222 12.00 -22.21 1.55
CA LYS A 222 12.17 -21.95 2.99
C LYS A 222 11.80 -20.50 3.32
N LEU A 223 12.25 -19.52 2.55
CA LEU A 223 11.89 -18.10 2.70
C LEU A 223 10.37 -17.90 2.54
N LEU A 224 9.76 -18.44 1.49
CA LEU A 224 8.33 -18.35 1.24
C LEU A 224 7.47 -19.04 2.31
N LYS A 225 8.01 -20.04 3.01
CA LYS A 225 7.32 -20.66 4.16
C LYS A 225 7.42 -19.79 5.41
N ARG A 226 8.53 -19.09 5.60
CA ARG A 226 8.77 -18.23 6.75
C ARG A 226 7.96 -16.94 6.68
N TYR A 227 7.99 -16.26 5.53
CA TYR A 227 7.38 -14.94 5.36
C TYR A 227 6.00 -14.97 4.69
N GLY A 228 5.62 -16.08 4.09
CA GLY A 228 4.46 -16.20 3.20
C GLY A 228 4.84 -15.86 1.75
N GLY A 229 3.94 -16.13 0.81
CA GLY A 229 4.15 -15.78 -0.59
C GLY A 229 3.73 -16.88 -1.56
N MET A 230 3.72 -16.52 -2.84
CA MET A 230 3.60 -17.40 -4.00
C MET A 230 4.91 -17.38 -4.77
N ALA A 231 5.09 -18.27 -5.73
CA ALA A 231 6.25 -18.24 -6.63
C ALA A 231 5.87 -18.52 -8.08
N VAL A 232 6.63 -17.93 -8.99
CA VAL A 232 6.69 -18.33 -10.40
C VAL A 232 7.68 -19.48 -10.52
N PHE A 233 7.28 -20.57 -11.12
CA PHE A 233 8.18 -21.68 -11.45
C PHE A 233 8.60 -21.63 -12.92
N LEU A 234 9.89 -21.50 -13.17
CA LEU A 234 10.49 -21.66 -14.50
C LEU A 234 10.92 -23.10 -14.74
N PRO A 235 10.49 -23.75 -15.83
CA PRO A 235 10.89 -25.10 -16.18
C PRO A 235 12.33 -25.16 -16.74
N LEU A 236 13.28 -24.81 -15.85
CA LEU A 236 14.72 -24.86 -16.11
C LEU A 236 15.37 -25.95 -15.26
N ASP A 237 16.38 -26.59 -15.83
CA ASP A 237 17.31 -27.46 -15.10
C ASP A 237 18.77 -27.17 -15.49
N LYS A 238 19.68 -28.02 -15.08
CA LYS A 238 21.11 -27.87 -15.40
C LYS A 238 21.43 -27.80 -16.90
N ASP A 239 20.54 -28.34 -17.75
CA ASP A 239 20.69 -28.38 -19.21
C ASP A 239 20.05 -27.16 -19.89
N GLY A 240 19.50 -26.20 -19.10
CA GLY A 240 18.89 -24.96 -19.55
C GLY A 240 17.39 -25.09 -19.88
N ILE A 241 16.92 -24.31 -20.86
CA ILE A 241 15.51 -24.28 -21.27
C ILE A 241 15.19 -25.46 -22.21
N PRO A 242 14.24 -26.35 -21.83
CA PRO A 242 13.86 -27.45 -22.73
C PRO A 242 13.20 -26.96 -24.01
N SER A 243 13.62 -27.52 -25.14
CA SER A 243 13.11 -27.19 -26.47
C SER A 243 11.69 -27.69 -26.77
N THR A 244 11.15 -28.63 -25.97
CA THR A 244 9.83 -29.22 -26.23
C THR A 244 8.85 -29.02 -25.09
N ALA A 245 7.58 -28.84 -25.42
CA ALA A 245 6.48 -28.69 -24.45
C ALA A 245 6.39 -29.88 -23.48
N ARG A 246 6.61 -31.10 -23.95
CA ARG A 246 6.58 -32.30 -23.09
C ARG A 246 7.68 -32.28 -22.02
N LYS A 247 8.91 -31.87 -22.36
CA LYS A 247 10.01 -31.74 -21.39
C LYS A 247 9.73 -30.65 -20.37
N ARG A 248 9.20 -29.46 -20.79
CA ARG A 248 8.77 -28.39 -19.89
C ARG A 248 7.70 -28.89 -18.91
N ALA A 249 6.68 -29.60 -19.41
CA ALA A 249 5.62 -30.18 -18.58
C ALA A 249 6.14 -31.28 -17.62
N LEU A 250 7.17 -32.03 -18.00
CA LEU A 250 7.81 -33.00 -17.14
C LEU A 250 8.57 -32.31 -15.99
N LEU A 251 9.31 -31.23 -16.25
CA LEU A 251 9.99 -30.45 -15.21
C LEU A 251 9.00 -29.84 -14.23
N ALA A 252 7.88 -29.28 -14.72
CA ALA A 252 6.81 -28.80 -13.86
C ALA A 252 6.22 -29.89 -12.95
N SER A 253 6.05 -31.11 -13.49
CA SER A 253 5.55 -32.24 -12.68
C SER A 253 6.58 -32.69 -11.63
N LYS A 254 7.88 -32.67 -11.95
CA LYS A 254 8.97 -32.92 -10.97
C LYS A 254 8.96 -31.83 -9.88
N ALA A 255 8.76 -30.56 -10.27
CA ALA A 255 8.67 -29.47 -9.33
C ALA A 255 7.51 -29.65 -8.35
N VAL A 256 6.31 -29.99 -8.83
CA VAL A 256 5.13 -30.26 -7.97
C VAL A 256 5.43 -31.34 -6.95
N LYS A 257 6.08 -32.45 -7.36
CA LYS A 257 6.47 -33.54 -6.44
C LYS A 257 7.46 -33.05 -5.39
N LYS A 258 8.49 -32.28 -5.79
CA LYS A 258 9.50 -31.73 -4.88
C LYS A 258 8.91 -30.70 -3.91
N LEU A 259 8.04 -29.81 -4.40
CA LEU A 259 7.31 -28.84 -3.59
C LEU A 259 6.41 -29.51 -2.55
N GLY A 260 5.70 -30.58 -2.95
CA GLY A 260 4.89 -31.37 -2.02
C GLY A 260 5.72 -31.98 -0.88
N ALA A 261 6.90 -32.53 -1.21
CA ALA A 261 7.84 -33.04 -0.20
C ALA A 261 8.37 -31.93 0.74
N LEU A 262 8.48 -30.70 0.25
CA LEU A 262 8.85 -29.54 1.06
C LEU A 262 7.66 -28.94 1.85
N GLY A 263 6.46 -29.52 1.74
CA GLY A 263 5.25 -29.00 2.36
C GLY A 263 4.81 -27.63 1.81
N PHE A 264 5.01 -27.40 0.51
CA PHE A 264 4.61 -26.20 -0.20
C PHE A 264 3.58 -26.56 -1.27
N GLY A 265 2.34 -26.05 -1.11
CA GLY A 265 1.23 -26.44 -1.96
C GLY A 265 1.33 -25.88 -3.39
N ARG A 266 0.89 -26.67 -4.36
CA ARG A 266 0.90 -26.29 -5.79
C ARG A 266 0.02 -25.08 -6.10
N GLU A 267 -0.98 -24.79 -5.27
CA GLU A 267 -1.88 -23.64 -5.36
C GLU A 267 -1.16 -22.31 -5.10
N ARG A 268 0.09 -22.36 -4.62
CA ARG A 268 0.97 -21.22 -4.40
C ARG A 268 1.98 -21.02 -5.53
N ILE A 269 1.85 -21.75 -6.63
CA ILE A 269 2.79 -21.71 -7.75
C ILE A 269 2.07 -21.31 -9.03
N LEU A 270 2.65 -20.34 -9.73
CA LEU A 270 2.33 -20.03 -11.12
C LEU A 270 3.41 -20.65 -12.02
N PHE A 271 3.01 -21.47 -12.96
CA PHE A 271 3.92 -22.16 -13.87
C PHE A 271 4.11 -21.34 -15.15
N ASP A 272 5.34 -20.94 -15.44
CA ASP A 272 5.68 -20.23 -16.67
C ASP A 272 5.95 -21.24 -17.80
N PRO A 273 5.23 -21.18 -18.92
CA PRO A 273 5.51 -22.04 -20.07
C PRO A 273 6.78 -21.63 -20.83
N ILE A 274 7.41 -20.53 -20.47
CA ILE A 274 8.53 -19.85 -21.12
C ILE A 274 8.21 -19.39 -22.54
N VAL A 275 8.19 -18.08 -22.70
CA VAL A 275 8.03 -17.41 -24.00
C VAL A 275 9.40 -17.09 -24.57
N MET A 276 9.65 -17.54 -25.79
CA MET A 276 10.88 -17.27 -26.53
C MET A 276 10.60 -16.32 -27.70
N SER A 277 11.59 -15.49 -28.03
CA SER A 277 11.43 -14.52 -29.12
C SER A 277 11.27 -15.18 -30.49
N LEU A 278 10.31 -14.69 -31.26
CA LEU A 278 10.13 -15.07 -32.67
C LEU A 278 11.34 -14.65 -33.53
N ALA A 279 11.99 -13.52 -33.20
CA ALA A 279 13.17 -13.03 -33.92
C ALA A 279 14.35 -14.03 -33.92
N THR A 280 14.40 -14.95 -32.99
CA THR A 280 15.44 -15.96 -32.86
C THR A 280 15.04 -17.32 -33.47
N GLY A 281 13.96 -17.35 -34.26
CA GLY A 281 13.50 -18.56 -34.95
C GLY A 281 12.80 -19.58 -34.05
N ASN A 282 12.40 -19.21 -32.84
CA ASN A 282 11.71 -20.13 -31.94
C ASN A 282 10.23 -20.30 -32.34
N ASP A 283 9.77 -21.55 -32.29
CA ASP A 283 8.38 -21.88 -32.58
C ASP A 283 7.47 -21.50 -31.39
N PRO A 284 6.52 -20.55 -31.58
CA PRO A 284 5.58 -20.14 -30.55
C PRO A 284 4.62 -21.27 -30.14
N GLN A 285 4.44 -22.29 -31.00
CA GLN A 285 3.60 -23.45 -30.69
C GLN A 285 4.12 -24.22 -29.48
N THR A 286 5.44 -24.23 -29.25
CA THR A 286 6.02 -24.87 -28.07
C THR A 286 5.48 -24.24 -26.78
N THR A 287 5.36 -22.90 -26.72
CA THR A 287 4.76 -22.18 -25.58
C THR A 287 3.28 -22.49 -25.43
N LEU A 288 2.51 -22.39 -26.53
CA LEU A 288 1.06 -22.66 -26.52
C LEU A 288 0.75 -24.10 -26.10
N HIS A 289 1.49 -25.07 -26.61
CA HIS A 289 1.36 -26.47 -26.21
C HIS A 289 1.74 -26.71 -24.74
N THR A 290 2.79 -26.04 -24.25
CA THR A 290 3.18 -26.12 -22.83
C THR A 290 2.05 -25.59 -21.95
N LEU A 291 1.48 -24.43 -22.32
CA LEU A 291 0.36 -23.83 -21.59
C LEU A 291 -0.85 -24.76 -21.55
N ARG A 292 -1.24 -25.37 -22.69
CA ARG A 292 -2.32 -26.38 -22.74
C ARG A 292 -2.05 -27.57 -21.81
N LEU A 293 -0.80 -28.08 -21.78
CA LEU A 293 -0.43 -29.18 -20.88
C LEU A 293 -0.51 -28.77 -19.40
N TYR A 294 -0.15 -27.54 -19.06
CA TYR A 294 -0.27 -27.01 -17.69
C TYR A 294 -1.74 -26.86 -17.29
N LYS A 295 -2.57 -26.26 -18.15
CA LYS A 295 -4.01 -26.11 -17.88
C LYS A 295 -4.72 -27.46 -17.73
N LYS A 296 -4.39 -28.45 -18.56
CA LYS A 296 -4.93 -29.82 -18.42
C LYS A 296 -4.58 -30.46 -17.06
N LYS A 297 -3.48 -30.04 -16.42
CA LYS A 297 -3.09 -30.50 -15.07
C LYS A 297 -3.68 -29.64 -13.95
N GLY A 298 -4.46 -28.60 -14.26
CA GLY A 298 -5.04 -27.67 -13.30
C GLY A 298 -3.98 -26.76 -12.63
N TYR A 299 -2.88 -26.46 -13.32
CA TYR A 299 -1.86 -25.56 -12.83
C TYR A 299 -2.28 -24.11 -13.08
N LEU A 300 -1.96 -23.22 -12.13
CA LEU A 300 -1.96 -21.78 -12.35
C LEU A 300 -0.78 -21.40 -13.24
N THR A 301 -0.97 -20.46 -14.14
CA THR A 301 -0.01 -20.12 -15.18
C THR A 301 0.28 -18.63 -15.25
N VAL A 302 1.53 -18.28 -15.59
CA VAL A 302 1.98 -16.92 -15.85
C VAL A 302 2.98 -16.94 -16.99
N MET A 303 3.16 -15.86 -17.73
CA MET A 303 4.23 -15.74 -18.72
C MET A 303 4.73 -14.32 -18.90
N GLY A 304 6.01 -14.18 -19.22
CA GLY A 304 6.62 -12.93 -19.69
C GLY A 304 6.27 -12.70 -21.16
N LEU A 305 5.16 -11.98 -21.41
CA LEU A 305 4.58 -11.82 -22.74
C LEU A 305 5.52 -11.11 -23.72
N SER A 306 6.16 -10.03 -23.28
CA SER A 306 6.98 -9.15 -24.11
C SER A 306 8.18 -9.83 -24.75
N ASN A 307 8.54 -11.02 -24.27
CA ASN A 307 9.61 -11.83 -24.87
C ASN A 307 9.25 -12.29 -26.30
N ILE A 308 7.96 -12.54 -26.61
CA ILE A 308 7.56 -13.03 -27.95
C ILE A 308 7.98 -12.08 -29.06
N SER A 309 7.88 -10.78 -28.82
CA SER A 309 8.15 -9.71 -29.78
C SER A 309 9.55 -9.09 -29.65
N TYR A 310 10.40 -9.61 -28.73
CA TYR A 310 11.72 -9.03 -28.52
C TYR A 310 12.56 -9.07 -29.81
N GLY A 311 13.10 -7.90 -30.19
CA GLY A 311 13.89 -7.73 -31.43
C GLY A 311 13.06 -7.53 -32.70
N LEU A 312 11.73 -7.43 -32.60
CA LEU A 312 10.83 -7.22 -33.73
C LEU A 312 10.20 -5.83 -33.69
N PRO A 313 9.79 -5.27 -34.87
CA PRO A 313 8.94 -4.09 -34.95
C PRO A 313 7.50 -4.42 -34.49
N HIS A 314 6.68 -3.39 -34.24
CA HIS A 314 5.25 -3.51 -33.85
C HIS A 314 4.98 -4.43 -32.65
N ARG A 315 5.86 -4.39 -31.66
CA ARG A 315 5.79 -5.22 -30.47
C ARG A 315 4.40 -5.25 -29.81
N PRO A 316 3.69 -4.10 -29.60
CA PRO A 316 2.36 -4.13 -29.00
C PRO A 316 1.37 -5.02 -29.75
N SER A 317 1.33 -4.96 -31.09
CA SER A 317 0.42 -5.79 -31.89
C SER A 317 0.72 -7.28 -31.77
N ILE A 318 2.01 -7.65 -31.82
CA ILE A 318 2.45 -9.04 -31.66
C ILE A 318 2.08 -9.54 -30.25
N ASN A 319 2.35 -8.73 -29.23
CA ASN A 319 2.02 -9.04 -27.85
C ASN A 319 0.52 -9.28 -27.66
N HIS A 320 -0.33 -8.39 -28.18
CA HIS A 320 -1.79 -8.53 -28.06
C HIS A 320 -2.31 -9.80 -28.71
N TYR A 321 -1.91 -10.05 -29.95
CA TYR A 321 -2.35 -11.24 -30.65
C TYR A 321 -1.96 -12.53 -29.91
N PHE A 322 -0.72 -12.58 -29.39
CA PHE A 322 -0.26 -13.73 -28.63
C PHE A 322 -0.96 -13.84 -27.27
N LEU A 323 -1.25 -12.72 -26.63
CA LEU A 323 -2.03 -12.68 -25.39
C LEU A 323 -3.44 -13.25 -25.59
N ASP A 324 -4.12 -12.87 -26.68
CA ASP A 324 -5.46 -13.37 -27.00
C ASP A 324 -5.47 -14.89 -27.16
N LEU A 325 -4.47 -15.44 -27.88
CA LEU A 325 -4.31 -16.91 -28.01
C LEU A 325 -4.08 -17.59 -26.66
N CYS A 326 -3.24 -17.01 -25.81
CA CYS A 326 -2.93 -17.56 -24.49
C CYS A 326 -4.13 -17.44 -23.54
N THR A 327 -4.87 -16.34 -23.62
CA THR A 327 -6.10 -16.13 -22.84
C THR A 327 -7.18 -17.14 -23.22
N ALA A 328 -7.35 -17.43 -24.51
CA ALA A 328 -8.26 -18.45 -25.01
C ALA A 328 -7.90 -19.88 -24.52
N ILE A 329 -6.63 -20.14 -24.20
CA ILE A 329 -6.19 -21.41 -23.57
C ILE A 329 -6.42 -21.40 -22.06
N GLY A 330 -6.65 -20.23 -21.43
CA GLY A 330 -6.91 -20.07 -20.01
C GLY A 330 -5.67 -19.63 -19.20
N LEU A 331 -4.86 -18.73 -19.74
CA LEU A 331 -3.76 -18.09 -19.00
C LEU A 331 -4.30 -17.34 -17.78
N ASP A 332 -3.66 -17.51 -16.60
CA ASP A 332 -4.14 -16.90 -15.34
C ASP A 332 -3.49 -15.53 -15.05
N ALA A 333 -2.22 -15.34 -15.44
CA ALA A 333 -1.50 -14.07 -15.25
C ALA A 333 -0.52 -13.80 -16.38
N VAL A 334 -0.22 -12.53 -16.62
CA VAL A 334 0.71 -12.09 -17.66
C VAL A 334 1.63 -10.99 -17.15
N ILE A 335 2.94 -11.14 -17.40
CA ILE A 335 3.95 -10.11 -17.16
C ILE A 335 4.11 -9.35 -18.48
N MET A 336 3.75 -8.07 -18.48
CA MET A 336 3.74 -7.24 -19.69
C MET A 336 3.82 -5.75 -19.38
N ASP A 337 4.06 -4.93 -20.39
CA ASP A 337 3.86 -3.49 -20.29
C ASP A 337 2.34 -3.20 -20.32
N PRO A 338 1.73 -2.71 -19.21
CA PRO A 338 0.30 -2.46 -19.19
C PRO A 338 -0.13 -1.33 -20.15
N SER A 339 0.79 -0.48 -20.59
CA SER A 339 0.51 0.57 -21.57
C SER A 339 0.27 0.02 -22.97
N ASP A 340 0.74 -1.19 -23.28
CA ASP A 340 0.52 -1.87 -24.56
C ASP A 340 -0.97 -2.14 -24.84
N LYS A 341 -1.85 -2.09 -23.84
CA LYS A 341 -3.31 -2.26 -24.00
C LYS A 341 -4.01 -1.17 -24.80
N LYS A 342 -3.41 0.02 -24.92
CA LYS A 342 -4.07 1.16 -25.58
C LYS A 342 -3.56 1.34 -27.00
N GLY A 343 -4.45 1.05 -27.97
CA GLY A 343 -4.32 1.56 -29.34
C GLY A 343 -3.37 0.81 -30.27
N ALA A 344 -2.98 -0.44 -29.95
CA ALA A 344 -2.26 -1.26 -30.92
C ALA A 344 -3.17 -1.53 -32.13
N PRO A 345 -2.73 -1.22 -33.38
CA PRO A 345 -3.51 -1.53 -34.56
C PRO A 345 -3.73 -3.03 -34.67
N HIS A 346 -4.94 -3.42 -35.06
CA HIS A 346 -5.26 -4.83 -35.30
C HIS A 346 -4.48 -5.31 -36.53
N ILE A 347 -3.49 -6.19 -36.29
CA ILE A 347 -2.72 -6.85 -37.36
C ILE A 347 -3.10 -8.31 -37.34
N ASP A 348 -3.52 -8.86 -38.48
CA ASP A 348 -3.79 -10.29 -38.58
C ASP A 348 -2.48 -11.08 -38.62
N LEU A 349 -2.16 -11.67 -37.48
CA LEU A 349 -0.99 -12.52 -37.28
C LEU A 349 -1.33 -14.02 -37.36
N GLY A 350 -2.57 -14.34 -37.72
CA GLY A 350 -3.05 -15.73 -37.74
C GLY A 350 -2.20 -16.66 -38.59
N ALA A 351 -1.72 -16.19 -39.73
CA ALA A 351 -0.85 -16.97 -40.62
C ALA A 351 0.53 -17.23 -40.02
N VAL A 352 1.12 -16.23 -39.32
CA VAL A 352 2.43 -16.37 -38.63
C VAL A 352 2.33 -17.34 -37.48
N PHE A 353 1.35 -17.15 -36.59
CA PHE A 353 1.17 -18.00 -35.41
C PHE A 353 0.64 -19.40 -35.74
N SER A 354 0.03 -19.61 -36.92
CA SER A 354 -0.33 -20.95 -37.39
C SER A 354 0.80 -21.67 -38.16
N GLY A 355 1.95 -21.02 -38.34
CA GLY A 355 3.08 -21.55 -39.12
C GLY A 355 2.89 -21.57 -40.62
N LYS A 356 1.87 -20.85 -41.16
CA LYS A 356 1.58 -20.74 -42.59
C LYS A 356 2.39 -19.65 -43.31
N GLN A 357 2.95 -18.71 -42.55
CA GLN A 357 3.79 -17.62 -43.04
C GLN A 357 5.04 -17.49 -42.17
N GLU A 358 6.20 -17.32 -42.80
CA GLU A 358 7.43 -17.02 -42.07
C GLU A 358 7.42 -15.57 -41.56
N ILE A 359 8.04 -15.36 -40.36
CA ILE A 359 8.02 -14.07 -39.70
C ILE A 359 8.73 -12.97 -40.49
N LYS A 360 9.82 -13.34 -41.22
CA LYS A 360 10.55 -12.42 -42.09
C LYS A 360 9.68 -11.87 -43.21
N ASP A 361 8.79 -12.72 -43.81
CA ASP A 361 7.89 -12.35 -44.88
C ASP A 361 6.76 -11.44 -44.35
N PHE A 362 6.28 -11.72 -43.12
CA PHE A 362 5.34 -10.86 -42.42
C PHE A 362 5.93 -9.45 -42.20
N ILE A 363 7.15 -9.36 -41.67
CA ILE A 363 7.83 -8.07 -41.42
C ILE A 363 7.99 -7.27 -42.69
N ALA A 364 8.26 -7.92 -43.82
CA ALA A 364 8.39 -7.27 -45.10
C ALA A 364 7.05 -6.72 -45.69
N GLN A 365 5.93 -7.34 -45.29
CA GLN A 365 4.58 -6.99 -45.79
C GLN A 365 3.86 -5.94 -44.94
N VAL A 366 4.19 -5.83 -43.66
CA VAL A 366 3.51 -4.88 -42.78
C VAL A 366 4.01 -3.46 -43.05
N ALA A 367 3.24 -2.71 -43.86
CA ALA A 367 3.41 -1.26 -43.96
C ALA A 367 3.16 -0.63 -42.58
N PHE A 368 4.17 0.08 -42.06
CA PHE A 368 4.11 0.75 -40.77
C PHE A 368 2.94 1.75 -40.74
N PRO A 369 1.89 1.57 -39.94
CA PRO A 369 0.97 2.65 -39.66
C PRO A 369 1.79 3.79 -39.03
N LYS A 370 1.59 5.02 -39.53
CA LYS A 370 2.10 6.20 -38.83
C LYS A 370 1.63 6.11 -37.41
N GLU A 371 2.54 6.35 -36.44
CA GLU A 371 2.19 6.47 -35.05
C GLU A 371 0.93 7.32 -34.89
N PRO A 372 -0.07 6.91 -34.11
CA PRO A 372 -1.19 7.78 -33.78
C PRO A 372 -0.61 9.10 -33.25
N ALA A 373 -1.16 10.20 -33.75
CA ALA A 373 -0.76 11.53 -33.31
C ALA A 373 -0.68 11.55 -31.79
N PRO A 374 0.32 12.23 -31.19
CA PRO A 374 0.45 12.30 -29.74
C PRO A 374 -0.89 12.75 -29.17
N ILE A 375 -1.40 11.98 -28.20
CA ILE A 375 -2.54 12.42 -27.39
C ILE A 375 -2.11 13.77 -26.81
N GLU A 376 -2.84 14.84 -27.15
CA GLU A 376 -2.61 16.17 -26.59
C GLU A 376 -2.47 16.01 -25.08
N LYS A 377 -1.26 16.23 -24.57
CA LYS A 377 -1.04 16.40 -23.13
C LYS A 377 -1.86 17.63 -22.77
N LYS A 378 -2.96 17.46 -22.03
CA LYS A 378 -3.51 18.56 -21.25
C LYS A 378 -2.35 19.11 -20.43
N GLU A 379 -2.02 20.37 -20.62
CA GLU A 379 -1.08 21.06 -19.77
C GLU A 379 -1.61 20.95 -18.34
N GLU A 380 -0.88 20.21 -17.50
CA GLU A 380 -1.20 20.13 -16.08
C GLU A 380 -1.04 21.55 -15.49
N THR A 381 -2.01 21.96 -14.69
CA THR A 381 -1.89 23.23 -13.98
C THR A 381 -0.75 23.14 -12.96
N GLU A 382 -0.15 24.28 -12.61
CA GLU A 382 0.91 24.36 -11.60
C GLU A 382 0.53 23.67 -10.29
N LEU A 383 -0.73 23.84 -9.87
CA LEU A 383 -1.26 23.21 -8.67
C LEU A 383 -1.31 21.67 -8.81
N GLU A 384 -1.77 21.17 -9.95
CA GLU A 384 -1.81 19.72 -10.23
C GLU A 384 -0.41 19.13 -10.24
N LEU A 385 0.56 19.84 -10.82
CA LEU A 385 1.95 19.40 -10.88
C LEU A 385 2.60 19.34 -9.49
N LEU A 386 2.38 20.36 -8.63
CA LEU A 386 2.85 20.37 -7.24
C LEU A 386 2.20 19.26 -6.42
N LEU A 387 0.88 19.13 -6.52
CA LEU A 387 0.11 18.12 -5.82
C LEU A 387 0.58 16.71 -6.19
N HIS A 388 0.82 16.46 -7.46
CA HIS A 388 1.34 15.21 -7.99
C HIS A 388 2.74 14.91 -7.41
N THR A 389 3.66 15.88 -7.48
CA THR A 389 5.02 15.77 -6.95
C THR A 389 5.03 15.52 -5.44
N MET A 390 4.14 16.15 -4.68
CA MET A 390 4.02 15.93 -3.24
C MET A 390 3.49 14.53 -2.91
N LEU A 391 2.47 14.06 -3.60
CA LEU A 391 1.90 12.72 -3.41
C LEU A 391 2.86 11.61 -3.82
N GLU A 392 3.78 11.88 -4.73
CA GLU A 392 4.83 10.95 -5.16
C GLU A 392 6.05 10.93 -4.23
N GLY A 393 6.16 11.86 -3.31
CA GLY A 393 7.30 11.94 -2.38
C GLY A 393 8.60 12.43 -3.02
N GLU A 394 8.55 13.11 -4.19
CA GLU A 394 9.71 13.55 -4.96
C GLU A 394 10.30 14.85 -4.39
N LYS A 395 11.09 14.74 -3.31
CA LYS A 395 11.65 15.88 -2.56
C LYS A 395 12.54 16.78 -3.39
N GLU A 396 13.33 16.23 -4.30
CA GLU A 396 14.22 16.97 -5.19
C GLU A 396 13.43 17.76 -6.23
N LYS A 397 12.43 17.11 -6.82
CA LYS A 397 11.60 17.71 -7.88
C LYS A 397 10.70 18.83 -7.35
N VAL A 398 10.18 18.71 -6.12
CA VAL A 398 9.42 19.82 -5.51
C VAL A 398 10.32 21.04 -5.31
N ILE A 399 11.60 20.85 -4.96
CA ILE A 399 12.56 21.96 -4.82
C ILE A 399 12.81 22.61 -6.18
N GLU A 400 13.01 21.83 -7.25
CA GLU A 400 13.16 22.35 -8.62
C GLU A 400 11.94 23.17 -9.06
N GLN A 401 10.74 22.68 -8.75
CA GLN A 401 9.50 23.40 -9.02
C GLN A 401 9.43 24.73 -8.24
N ILE A 402 9.77 24.70 -6.95
CA ILE A 402 9.85 25.91 -6.13
C ILE A 402 10.88 26.90 -6.69
N GLU A 403 12.02 26.43 -7.14
CA GLU A 403 13.05 27.27 -7.79
C GLU A 403 12.54 27.92 -9.08
N ALA A 404 11.79 27.17 -9.88
CA ALA A 404 11.15 27.72 -11.08
C ALA A 404 10.12 28.82 -10.73
N LEU A 405 9.30 28.59 -9.71
CA LEU A 405 8.31 29.59 -9.23
C LEU A 405 8.98 30.84 -8.65
N LEU A 406 10.11 30.71 -7.96
CA LEU A 406 10.88 31.83 -7.41
C LEU A 406 11.44 32.78 -8.48
N ARG A 407 11.43 32.38 -9.75
CA ARG A 407 11.82 33.29 -10.86
C ARG A 407 10.75 34.32 -11.19
N THR A 408 9.50 34.04 -10.84
CA THR A 408 8.33 34.85 -11.22
C THR A 408 7.53 35.37 -10.03
N ARG A 409 7.72 34.79 -8.83
CA ARG A 409 6.96 35.12 -7.61
C ARG A 409 7.87 35.21 -6.40
N ASP A 410 7.48 36.00 -5.40
CA ASP A 410 8.11 35.98 -4.09
C ASP A 410 7.70 34.72 -3.29
N TYR A 411 8.51 34.39 -2.27
CA TYR A 411 8.32 33.14 -1.52
C TYR A 411 7.00 33.11 -0.72
N GLU A 412 6.49 34.28 -0.29
CA GLU A 412 5.24 34.39 0.46
C GLU A 412 4.05 33.99 -0.43
N ARG A 413 4.04 34.45 -1.68
CA ARG A 413 3.02 34.04 -2.67
C ARG A 413 3.11 32.57 -3.02
N ILE A 414 4.29 32.00 -3.15
CA ILE A 414 4.47 30.57 -3.42
C ILE A 414 3.86 29.75 -2.28
N ILE A 415 4.06 30.16 -1.03
CA ILE A 415 3.46 29.50 0.14
C ILE A 415 1.93 29.60 0.10
N GLU A 416 1.37 30.79 -0.10
CA GLU A 416 -0.06 31.03 0.00
C GLU A 416 -0.85 30.55 -1.23
N GLU A 417 -0.31 30.72 -2.43
CA GLU A 417 -1.01 30.47 -3.69
C GLU A 417 -0.72 29.10 -4.31
N SER A 418 0.38 28.42 -3.93
CA SER A 418 0.79 27.14 -4.50
C SER A 418 0.89 26.03 -3.46
N LEU A 419 1.77 26.15 -2.45
CA LEU A 419 2.03 25.08 -1.47
C LEU A 419 0.84 24.82 -0.55
N ARG A 420 0.21 25.86 -0.03
CA ARG A 420 -0.95 25.75 0.88
C ARG A 420 -2.17 25.13 0.17
N PRO A 421 -2.59 25.58 -1.03
CA PRO A 421 -3.67 24.95 -1.77
C PRO A 421 -3.42 23.49 -2.10
N ALA A 422 -2.17 23.12 -2.43
CA ALA A 422 -1.81 21.72 -2.66
C ALA A 422 -1.99 20.85 -1.41
N LEU A 423 -1.54 21.34 -0.24
CA LEU A 423 -1.72 20.65 1.04
C LEU A 423 -3.21 20.56 1.45
N ASP A 424 -4.00 21.61 1.22
CA ASP A 424 -5.43 21.62 1.49
C ASP A 424 -6.16 20.57 0.63
N GLU A 425 -5.78 20.43 -0.64
CA GLU A 425 -6.37 19.41 -1.52
C GLU A 425 -5.95 17.99 -1.12
N ILE A 426 -4.70 17.79 -0.70
CA ILE A 426 -4.22 16.51 -0.14
C ILE A 426 -5.04 16.15 1.10
N GLY A 427 -5.29 17.09 2.01
CA GLY A 427 -6.12 16.90 3.19
C GLY A 427 -7.56 16.50 2.83
N LYS A 428 -8.17 17.15 1.82
CA LYS A 428 -9.51 16.81 1.31
C LYS A 428 -9.56 15.41 0.69
N ARG A 429 -8.56 15.03 -0.13
CA ARG A 429 -8.47 13.69 -0.73
C ARG A 429 -8.33 12.61 0.33
N TYR A 430 -7.57 12.87 1.39
CA TYR A 430 -7.49 11.95 2.53
C TYR A 430 -8.85 11.82 3.24
N GLY A 431 -9.55 12.94 3.49
CA GLY A 431 -10.88 12.94 4.10
C GLY A 431 -11.96 12.24 3.27
N ARG A 432 -11.79 12.19 1.93
CA ARG A 432 -12.67 11.46 0.99
C ARG A 432 -12.23 10.01 0.75
N HIS A 433 -11.20 9.53 1.46
CA HIS A 433 -10.59 8.20 1.27
C HIS A 433 -10.03 7.95 -0.15
N GLU A 434 -9.68 8.99 -0.87
CA GLU A 434 -9.03 8.91 -2.19
C GLU A 434 -7.53 8.63 -2.08
N ILE A 435 -6.93 8.99 -0.94
CA ILE A 435 -5.56 8.67 -0.56
C ILE A 435 -5.51 8.08 0.86
N PHE A 436 -4.48 7.31 1.16
CA PHE A 436 -4.28 6.62 2.43
C PHE A 436 -3.19 7.31 3.28
N LEU A 437 -3.13 6.93 4.57
CA LEU A 437 -2.21 7.53 5.54
C LEU A 437 -0.73 7.55 5.09
N PRO A 438 -0.16 6.50 4.49
CA PRO A 438 1.21 6.55 3.98
C PRO A 438 1.44 7.63 2.92
N GLN A 439 0.47 7.83 2.01
CA GLN A 439 0.52 8.88 0.97
C GLN A 439 0.47 10.27 1.59
N LEU A 440 -0.36 10.45 2.62
CA LEU A 440 -0.43 11.69 3.37
C LEU A 440 0.90 12.02 4.06
N ILE A 441 1.56 11.01 4.65
CA ILE A 441 2.88 11.17 5.29
C ILE A 441 3.93 11.57 4.25
N MET A 442 3.99 10.89 3.11
CA MET A 442 4.93 11.20 2.03
C MET A 442 4.73 12.62 1.50
N ALA A 443 3.49 13.02 1.27
CA ALA A 443 3.14 14.38 0.83
C ALA A 443 3.58 15.43 1.86
N ALA A 444 3.36 15.14 3.15
CA ALA A 444 3.76 16.01 4.24
C ALA A 444 5.29 16.16 4.34
N GLU A 445 6.04 15.09 4.19
CA GLU A 445 7.52 15.13 4.17
C GLU A 445 8.06 15.91 2.97
N THR A 446 7.44 15.76 1.80
CA THR A 446 7.83 16.49 0.57
C THR A 446 7.52 17.97 0.71
N ALA A 447 6.36 18.32 1.27
CA ALA A 447 6.04 19.71 1.62
C ALA A 447 7.04 20.28 2.62
N GLN A 448 7.44 19.50 3.63
CA GLN A 448 8.46 19.94 4.61
C GLN A 448 9.81 20.23 3.93
N ALA A 449 10.20 19.44 2.92
CA ALA A 449 11.42 19.72 2.14
C ALA A 449 11.30 21.07 1.39
N ALA A 450 10.16 21.34 0.76
CA ALA A 450 9.88 22.61 0.08
C ALA A 450 9.91 23.82 1.04
N PHE A 451 9.22 23.72 2.18
CA PHE A 451 9.22 24.77 3.20
C PHE A 451 10.60 24.98 3.83
N GLY A 452 11.31 23.88 4.12
CA GLY A 452 12.67 23.94 4.65
C GLY A 452 13.65 24.59 3.67
N TYR A 453 13.49 24.36 2.38
CA TYR A 453 14.26 25.04 1.33
C TYR A 453 13.97 26.54 1.33
N LEU A 454 12.71 26.95 1.30
CA LEU A 454 12.31 28.36 1.33
C LEU A 454 12.79 29.06 2.61
N GLN A 455 12.63 28.41 3.76
CA GLN A 455 13.08 28.96 5.05
C GLN A 455 14.60 29.17 5.09
N ARG A 456 15.41 28.23 4.62
CA ARG A 456 16.87 28.38 4.56
C ARG A 456 17.30 29.51 3.63
N ARG A 457 16.62 29.66 2.51
CA ARG A 457 16.95 30.66 1.49
C ARG A 457 16.50 32.09 1.86
N PHE A 458 15.40 32.21 2.60
CA PHE A 458 14.77 33.48 2.93
C PHE A 458 14.67 33.72 4.44
N SER A 459 15.62 33.18 5.25
CA SER A 459 15.66 33.37 6.70
C SER A 459 15.51 34.83 7.12
N ARG A 460 14.28 35.31 7.26
CA ARG A 460 13.95 36.37 8.20
C ARG A 460 13.61 35.70 9.54
N LYS A 461 14.09 36.26 10.68
CA LYS A 461 13.58 35.88 12.00
C LYS A 461 12.05 36.03 11.92
N SER A 462 11.33 34.92 11.80
CA SER A 462 9.87 34.92 11.90
C SER A 462 9.56 35.42 13.31
N ALA A 463 8.91 36.56 13.44
CA ALA A 463 8.15 36.88 14.62
C ALA A 463 7.07 35.82 14.68
N GLY A 464 7.20 34.83 15.61
CA GLY A 464 6.31 33.69 15.67
C GLY A 464 4.88 34.16 15.82
N GLU A 465 3.99 33.68 14.94
CA GLU A 465 2.55 33.99 14.97
C GLU A 465 1.86 33.49 16.26
N GLY A 466 2.60 32.79 17.15
CA GLY A 466 2.17 32.28 18.44
C GLY A 466 2.87 30.99 18.82
N LYS A 467 2.80 30.62 20.10
CA LYS A 467 3.41 29.42 20.68
C LYS A 467 2.39 28.31 20.89
N VAL A 468 2.66 27.14 20.34
CA VAL A 468 1.80 25.97 20.44
C VAL A 468 2.53 24.84 21.16
N ILE A 469 1.93 24.31 22.21
CA ILE A 469 2.32 23.02 22.79
C ILE A 469 1.44 21.95 22.17
N ILE A 470 2.03 20.87 21.66
CA ILE A 470 1.27 19.75 21.12
C ILE A 470 1.67 18.44 21.78
N ALA A 471 0.69 17.58 22.10
CA ALA A 471 0.91 16.30 22.73
C ALA A 471 -0.16 15.26 22.37
N THR A 472 0.21 13.99 22.33
CA THR A 472 -0.73 12.87 22.43
C THR A 472 -0.94 12.56 23.92
N VAL A 473 -2.20 12.50 24.35
CA VAL A 473 -2.59 12.38 25.75
C VAL A 473 -2.17 11.05 26.38
N LYS A 474 -2.11 10.98 27.70
CA LYS A 474 -1.73 9.81 28.49
C LYS A 474 -2.53 8.56 28.10
N GLY A 475 -1.81 7.45 27.95
CA GLY A 475 -2.34 6.14 27.55
C GLY A 475 -2.49 5.94 26.04
N ASP A 476 -2.25 6.99 25.21
CA ASP A 476 -2.28 6.88 23.76
C ASP A 476 -0.88 6.92 23.17
N LEU A 477 -0.52 5.87 22.42
CA LEU A 477 0.79 5.72 21.79
C LEU A 477 0.80 6.14 20.30
N HIS A 478 -0.35 6.55 19.77
CA HIS A 478 -0.50 6.95 18.38
C HIS A 478 -0.09 8.42 18.21
N ASP A 479 0.98 8.67 17.47
CA ASP A 479 1.53 10.03 17.31
C ASP A 479 1.62 10.52 15.85
N ILE A 480 1.29 9.67 14.86
CA ILE A 480 1.42 10.01 13.44
C ILE A 480 0.56 11.24 13.09
N GLY A 481 -0.71 11.23 13.47
CA GLY A 481 -1.62 12.37 13.24
C GLY A 481 -1.14 13.65 13.92
N LYS A 482 -0.67 13.54 15.18
CA LYS A 482 -0.08 14.64 15.93
C LYS A 482 1.15 15.22 15.23
N ASN A 483 2.04 14.36 14.73
CA ASN A 483 3.27 14.77 14.05
C ASN A 483 2.97 15.56 12.76
N ILE A 484 1.95 15.13 12.01
CA ILE A 484 1.47 15.86 10.83
C ILE A 484 0.94 17.25 11.23
N VAL A 485 0.10 17.32 12.27
CA VAL A 485 -0.42 18.59 12.78
C VAL A 485 0.70 19.50 13.26
N ALA A 486 1.68 18.98 14.02
CA ALA A 486 2.82 19.74 14.50
C ALA A 486 3.64 20.34 13.34
N MET A 487 3.85 19.55 12.30
CA MET A 487 4.56 20.01 11.10
C MET A 487 3.78 21.09 10.36
N MET A 488 2.49 20.91 10.16
CA MET A 488 1.67 21.91 9.47
C MET A 488 1.54 23.22 10.26
N LEU A 489 1.50 23.16 11.59
CA LEU A 489 1.54 24.35 12.43
C LEU A 489 2.89 25.09 12.33
N ARG A 490 4.03 24.36 12.35
CA ARG A 490 5.35 24.97 12.11
C ARG A 490 5.39 25.65 10.74
N ASN A 491 4.89 24.98 9.71
CA ASN A 491 4.81 25.51 8.35
C ASN A 491 3.84 26.72 8.27
N GLY A 492 2.84 26.77 9.14
CA GLY A 492 1.92 27.89 9.29
C GLY A 492 2.49 29.12 10.02
N GLY A 493 3.79 29.09 10.42
CA GLY A 493 4.48 30.22 11.07
C GLY A 493 4.49 30.18 12.60
N PHE A 494 3.98 29.08 13.24
CA PHE A 494 3.91 28.93 14.69
C PHE A 494 5.19 28.32 15.28
N GLU A 495 5.55 28.76 16.50
CA GLU A 495 6.55 28.09 17.32
C GLU A 495 5.91 26.88 18.00
N VAL A 496 6.25 25.67 17.55
CA VAL A 496 5.60 24.43 18.02
C VAL A 496 6.58 23.60 18.85
N GLU A 497 6.25 23.39 20.12
CA GLU A 497 6.90 22.43 21.02
C GLU A 497 6.07 21.15 21.06
N ASP A 498 6.66 20.06 20.59
CA ASP A 498 6.05 18.74 20.56
C ASP A 498 6.53 17.94 21.78
N LEU A 499 5.62 17.62 22.69
CA LEU A 499 5.92 16.86 23.91
C LEU A 499 5.93 15.34 23.68
N GLY A 500 5.60 14.88 22.47
CA GLY A 500 5.55 13.46 22.15
C GLY A 500 4.20 12.80 22.42
N LYS A 501 4.25 11.52 22.79
CA LYS A 501 3.09 10.66 23.02
C LYS A 501 3.05 10.15 24.46
N ASP A 502 1.90 9.66 24.91
CA ASP A 502 1.68 9.14 26.28
C ASP A 502 2.01 10.19 27.35
N VAL A 503 1.69 11.46 27.09
CA VAL A 503 2.10 12.58 27.95
C VAL A 503 1.09 12.79 29.08
N PRO A 504 1.53 12.78 30.36
CA PRO A 504 0.66 13.08 31.50
C PRO A 504 0.02 14.47 31.43
N SER A 505 -1.20 14.60 31.91
CA SER A 505 -1.97 15.87 31.89
C SER A 505 -1.23 17.00 32.60
N GLU A 506 -0.58 16.69 33.73
CA GLU A 506 0.22 17.62 34.54
C GLU A 506 1.40 18.18 33.76
N ASP A 507 2.11 17.31 33.01
CA ASP A 507 3.29 17.70 32.23
C ASP A 507 2.90 18.63 31.09
N ILE A 508 1.79 18.34 30.39
CA ILE A 508 1.27 19.20 29.32
C ILE A 508 0.99 20.62 29.86
N VAL A 509 0.30 20.70 30.99
CA VAL A 509 -0.09 21.97 31.60
C VAL A 509 1.12 22.73 32.14
N GLN A 510 2.08 22.04 32.79
CA GLN A 510 3.31 22.65 33.26
C GLN A 510 4.17 23.21 32.12
N HIS A 511 4.32 22.47 31.01
CA HIS A 511 5.05 22.95 29.85
C HIS A 511 4.35 24.18 29.22
N ALA A 512 3.02 24.17 29.14
CA ALA A 512 2.26 25.30 28.63
C ALA A 512 2.45 26.58 29.48
N LEU A 513 2.50 26.44 30.80
CA LEU A 513 2.80 27.54 31.71
C LEU A 513 4.24 28.05 31.57
N LYS A 514 5.21 27.13 31.62
CA LYS A 514 6.64 27.44 31.55
C LYS A 514 7.01 28.16 30.26
N LYS A 515 6.43 27.73 29.14
CA LYS A 515 6.71 28.28 27.82
C LYS A 515 5.82 29.44 27.44
N LYS A 516 4.85 29.79 28.30
CA LYS A 516 3.82 30.81 28.04
C LYS A 516 3.13 30.53 26.69
N ALA A 517 2.64 29.30 26.54
CA ALA A 517 1.98 28.87 25.30
C ALA A 517 0.67 29.66 25.09
N ASP A 518 0.40 29.99 23.83
CA ASP A 518 -0.89 30.58 23.41
C ASP A 518 -1.94 29.49 23.16
N ILE A 519 -1.47 28.30 22.72
CA ILE A 519 -2.33 27.16 22.37
C ILE A 519 -1.78 25.86 22.97
N ILE A 520 -2.67 25.01 23.46
CA ILE A 520 -2.44 23.59 23.77
C ILE A 520 -3.21 22.77 22.75
N ALA A 521 -2.50 21.98 21.94
CA ALA A 521 -3.09 21.08 20.94
C ALA A 521 -2.99 19.63 21.43
N LEU A 522 -4.13 18.93 21.52
CA LEU A 522 -4.21 17.57 22.04
C LEU A 522 -4.67 16.59 20.97
N SER A 523 -4.02 15.44 20.92
CA SER A 523 -4.34 14.33 20.01
C SER A 523 -4.71 13.06 20.78
N ALA A 524 -5.74 12.33 20.31
CA ALA A 524 -6.07 10.98 20.74
C ALA A 524 -6.69 10.18 19.61
N LEU A 525 -6.32 8.90 19.51
CA LEU A 525 -6.86 7.98 18.50
C LEU A 525 -7.94 7.05 19.07
N MET A 526 -7.90 6.76 20.37
CA MET A 526 -8.82 5.83 21.02
C MET A 526 -9.86 6.59 21.86
N THR A 527 -11.09 6.09 21.89
CA THR A 527 -12.17 6.68 22.70
C THR A 527 -11.87 6.67 24.20
N THR A 528 -11.18 5.62 24.66
CA THR A 528 -10.75 5.49 26.07
C THR A 528 -9.72 6.54 26.49
N THR A 529 -8.84 6.96 25.58
CA THR A 529 -7.81 7.96 25.85
C THR A 529 -8.30 9.39 25.61
N ALA A 530 -9.34 9.56 24.79
CA ALA A 530 -9.97 10.87 24.54
C ALA A 530 -10.43 11.56 25.85
N MET A 531 -10.86 10.79 26.84
CA MET A 531 -11.25 11.34 28.15
C MET A 531 -10.11 12.06 28.89
N LYS A 532 -8.85 11.73 28.59
CA LYS A 532 -7.70 12.45 29.14
C LYS A 532 -7.59 13.90 28.66
N MET A 533 -8.17 14.22 27.51
CA MET A 533 -8.28 15.62 27.05
C MET A 533 -9.11 16.47 28.01
N LYS A 534 -10.20 15.90 28.57
CA LYS A 534 -11.03 16.57 29.59
C LYS A 534 -10.22 16.87 30.86
N GLU A 535 -9.35 15.94 31.30
CA GLU A 535 -8.46 16.16 32.45
C GLU A 535 -7.48 17.31 32.18
N VAL A 536 -6.85 17.36 30.99
CA VAL A 536 -5.95 18.46 30.60
C VAL A 536 -6.67 19.80 30.62
N ILE A 537 -7.90 19.87 30.06
CA ILE A 537 -8.70 21.11 30.04
C ILE A 537 -9.06 21.56 31.45
N ALA A 538 -9.52 20.64 32.31
CA ALA A 538 -9.85 20.94 33.69
C ALA A 538 -8.63 21.44 34.48
N LEU A 539 -7.49 20.78 34.31
CA LEU A 539 -6.23 21.15 34.97
C LEU A 539 -5.70 22.50 34.47
N ALA A 540 -5.78 22.78 33.16
CA ALA A 540 -5.39 24.06 32.57
C ALA A 540 -6.23 25.21 33.14
N LYS A 541 -7.56 25.02 33.28
CA LYS A 541 -8.45 25.98 33.91
C LYS A 541 -8.09 26.20 35.39
N LYS A 542 -7.87 25.11 36.16
CA LYS A 542 -7.50 25.17 37.58
C LYS A 542 -6.17 25.89 37.79
N SER A 543 -5.22 25.71 36.91
CA SER A 543 -3.89 26.32 36.94
C SER A 543 -3.83 27.70 36.31
N ALA A 544 -4.99 28.30 35.92
CA ALA A 544 -5.11 29.60 35.26
C ALA A 544 -4.16 29.74 34.03
N VAL A 545 -4.00 28.70 33.23
CA VAL A 545 -3.21 28.72 32.00
C VAL A 545 -3.94 29.59 30.97
N PRO A 546 -3.32 30.64 30.41
CA PRO A 546 -4.00 31.54 29.45
C PRO A 546 -4.17 30.89 28.05
N ALA A 547 -3.54 29.73 27.82
CA ALA A 547 -3.58 29.04 26.53
C ALA A 547 -4.98 28.50 26.20
N LYS A 548 -5.37 28.63 24.94
CA LYS A 548 -6.60 28.02 24.43
C LYS A 548 -6.33 26.59 24.03
N VAL A 549 -7.30 25.70 24.27
CA VAL A 549 -7.14 24.26 23.98
C VAL A 549 -7.86 23.90 22.69
N ILE A 550 -7.13 23.29 21.76
CA ILE A 550 -7.66 22.68 20.54
C ILE A 550 -7.48 21.17 20.61
N ILE A 551 -8.45 20.41 20.15
CA ILE A 551 -8.40 18.96 20.18
C ILE A 551 -8.67 18.37 18.79
N GLY A 552 -8.08 17.20 18.51
CA GLY A 552 -8.27 16.45 17.27
C GLY A 552 -7.86 14.99 17.43
N GLY A 553 -8.13 14.20 16.40
CA GLY A 553 -7.84 12.78 16.35
C GLY A 553 -8.99 11.97 15.76
N ALA A 554 -8.73 10.73 15.30
CA ALA A 554 -9.68 9.96 14.50
C ALA A 554 -11.01 9.64 15.24
N CYS A 555 -10.98 9.49 16.56
CA CYS A 555 -12.19 9.25 17.36
C CYS A 555 -12.85 10.54 17.90
N ILE A 556 -12.27 11.72 17.65
CA ILE A 556 -12.74 12.98 18.21
C ILE A 556 -13.81 13.58 17.29
N THR A 557 -14.88 14.08 17.90
CA THR A 557 -15.97 14.76 17.19
C THR A 557 -16.11 16.20 17.68
N LYS A 558 -16.75 17.06 16.87
CA LYS A 558 -17.05 18.44 17.26
C LYS A 558 -17.93 18.48 18.51
N LYS A 559 -18.92 17.58 18.61
CA LYS A 559 -19.81 17.47 19.77
C LYS A 559 -19.02 17.14 21.04
N PHE A 560 -18.11 16.19 20.97
CA PHE A 560 -17.24 15.85 22.11
C PHE A 560 -16.36 17.04 22.54
N ALA A 561 -15.80 17.78 21.58
CA ALA A 561 -15.02 18.99 21.88
C ALA A 561 -15.83 20.04 22.66
N GLU A 562 -17.08 20.27 22.25
CA GLU A 562 -18.03 21.19 22.92
C GLU A 562 -18.36 20.67 24.34
N GLU A 563 -18.65 19.39 24.50
CA GLU A 563 -19.00 18.75 25.78
C GLU A 563 -17.87 18.84 26.83
N ILE A 564 -16.61 18.66 26.42
CA ILE A 564 -15.48 18.75 27.36
C ILE A 564 -14.95 20.18 27.55
N GLY A 565 -15.51 21.14 26.81
CA GLY A 565 -15.18 22.57 26.92
C GLY A 565 -13.85 22.93 26.24
N ALA A 566 -13.49 22.26 25.15
CA ALA A 566 -12.38 22.67 24.28
C ALA A 566 -12.72 23.96 23.54
N HIS A 567 -11.70 24.78 23.26
CA HIS A 567 -11.89 26.05 22.56
C HIS A 567 -12.10 25.89 21.05
N ALA A 568 -11.59 24.80 20.48
CA ALA A 568 -11.78 24.40 19.09
C ALA A 568 -11.57 22.91 18.87
N TYR A 569 -12.10 22.43 17.74
CA TYR A 569 -11.93 21.09 17.21
C TYR A 569 -11.35 21.15 15.80
N ALA A 570 -10.41 20.28 15.49
CA ALA A 570 -9.89 20.10 14.16
C ALA A 570 -10.10 18.65 13.68
N SER A 571 -10.79 18.49 12.55
CA SER A 571 -11.00 17.19 11.91
C SER A 571 -9.76 16.68 11.15
N ASP A 572 -8.89 17.61 10.77
CA ASP A 572 -7.70 17.37 9.96
C ASP A 572 -6.60 18.39 10.27
N ALA A 573 -5.42 18.16 9.70
CA ALA A 573 -4.25 18.97 9.99
C ALA A 573 -4.37 20.42 9.43
N SER A 574 -5.00 20.60 8.27
CA SER A 574 -5.28 21.92 7.70
C SER A 574 -6.31 22.67 8.56
N GLY A 575 -7.32 21.96 9.06
CA GLY A 575 -8.30 22.47 10.02
C GLY A 575 -7.64 22.96 11.31
N ALA A 576 -6.64 22.22 11.81
CA ALA A 576 -5.90 22.64 13.00
C ALA A 576 -5.22 23.99 12.82
N VAL A 577 -4.55 24.22 11.68
CA VAL A 577 -3.91 25.51 11.36
C VAL A 577 -4.94 26.64 11.28
N ARG A 578 -6.07 26.40 10.60
CA ARG A 578 -7.15 27.40 10.51
C ARG A 578 -7.71 27.78 11.88
N GLU A 579 -8.00 26.78 12.72
CA GLU A 579 -8.54 27.00 14.06
C GLU A 579 -7.55 27.70 14.99
N VAL A 580 -6.26 27.37 14.93
CA VAL A 580 -5.22 28.06 15.71
C VAL A 580 -5.12 29.53 15.28
N LYS A 581 -5.11 29.84 13.97
CA LYS A 581 -5.12 31.21 13.46
C LYS A 581 -6.38 31.96 13.93
N ARG A 582 -7.55 31.35 13.84
CA ARG A 582 -8.83 31.94 14.31
C ARG A 582 -8.82 32.24 15.80
N LEU A 583 -8.24 31.34 16.60
CA LEU A 583 -8.16 31.55 18.05
C LEU A 583 -7.18 32.66 18.41
N LEU A 584 -6.06 32.81 17.69
CA LEU A 584 -5.07 33.85 17.95
C LEU A 584 -5.46 35.22 17.40
N ALA A 585 -6.16 35.27 16.25
CA ALA A 585 -6.68 36.53 15.67
C ALA A 585 -7.72 37.21 16.56
N LYS A 586 -8.36 36.50 17.49
CA LYS A 586 -9.32 37.04 18.49
C LYS A 586 -8.64 37.46 19.81
N LYS A 587 -7.37 37.93 19.79
CA LYS A 587 -6.83 38.67 20.94
C LYS A 587 -7.51 40.04 20.94
N PRO A 588 -8.18 40.47 22.07
CA PRO A 588 -8.79 41.79 22.19
C PRO A 588 -7.77 42.91 22.12
#